data_1096b1ea01615a0363d4b700740a8280
#
_entry.id   1096b1ea01615a0363d4b700740a8280
#
_cell.length_a   1.000
_cell.length_b   1.000
_cell.length_c   1.000
_cell.angle_alpha   90.00
_cell.angle_beta   90.00
_cell.angle_gamma   90.00
#
_symmetry.space_group_name_H-M   'P 1'
#
loop_
_entity.id
_entity.type
_entity.pdbx_description
1 polymer ?
#
loop_
_entity_poly.entity_id
_entity_poly.type
_entity_poly.pdbx_seq_one_letter_code
_entity_poly.pdbx_strand_id
1 'polypeptide(L)'
;MFNTNLFETDNSRPQRNKNTFEESSIVFVSDIFVDEYIGGAELTTEALFNSSPYKVFKLKSSELTQELISQGVQKTWVFFNFSQLNYNLLPFIVANCHYFIVEYDYKFCRFRSIELHEKQAGKPCDCHTAQHGKLTSALFQGAEKIFWMSDNQKKRYQKRFSFLGDEKSVLLSSVFEVKDLEYIERLRNARKEMKIKKDFVVLESNSWIKGVEETKKYLDDQQINFVSLGGLQYHELLRKLSEYAGFAFMPLGGDTCPRIVIEAKLLGLKLLTNGNVQHTGEDWWKGNLDEIESYLLDGHNRFWNELTHFLERDVVLSGYTTTHNVVKSDYPWRESISSLLGFCDEVVVLDGGSTDGTYETLLAWAEKESR
;
A
#
# COMPACT_ATOMS: atom_id res chain seq x y z
N MET A 1 -27.82 10.08 33.04
CA MET A 1 -27.25 11.27 32.40
C MET A 1 -25.90 10.86 31.90
N PHE A 2 -25.77 10.63 30.60
CA PHE A 2 -24.46 10.30 29.98
C PHE A 2 -23.65 11.59 29.95
N ASN A 3 -22.40 11.48 30.42
CA ASN A 3 -21.46 12.59 30.42
C ASN A 3 -21.08 12.90 28.95
N THR A 4 -21.61 13.98 28.40
CA THR A 4 -21.46 14.41 27.01
C THR A 4 -20.02 14.83 26.65
N ASN A 5 -19.13 14.99 27.65
CA ASN A 5 -17.76 15.46 27.46
C ASN A 5 -16.78 14.37 27.01
N LEU A 6 -17.21 13.11 26.81
CA LEU A 6 -16.38 12.02 26.30
C LEU A 6 -16.25 12.00 24.76
N PHE A 7 -16.91 12.92 24.07
CA PHE A 7 -17.04 12.92 22.60
C PHE A 7 -16.65 14.26 21.95
N GLU A 8 -15.83 15.08 22.61
CA GLU A 8 -15.24 16.23 21.94
C GLU A 8 -14.26 15.72 20.88
N THR A 9 -14.73 15.61 19.65
CA THR A 9 -13.89 15.43 18.49
C THR A 9 -13.25 16.78 18.18
N ASP A 10 -11.93 16.82 18.19
CA ASP A 10 -11.17 17.93 17.60
C ASP A 10 -11.57 18.04 16.11
N ASN A 11 -12.40 19.03 15.79
CA ASN A 11 -12.90 19.31 14.44
C ASN A 11 -11.88 20.06 13.58
N SER A 12 -10.65 20.26 14.05
CA SER A 12 -9.58 20.81 13.24
C SER A 12 -9.17 19.78 12.19
N ARG A 13 -9.18 20.15 10.91
CA ARG A 13 -8.60 19.28 9.88
C ARG A 13 -7.12 19.10 10.20
N PRO A 14 -6.64 17.84 10.22
CA PRO A 14 -5.23 17.59 10.52
C PRO A 14 -4.34 18.30 9.51
N GLN A 15 -3.25 18.89 9.98
CA GLN A 15 -2.24 19.47 9.11
C GLN A 15 -1.61 18.37 8.27
N ARG A 16 -1.56 18.53 6.92
CA ARG A 16 -1.06 17.51 6.00
C ARG A 16 0.36 17.06 6.34
N ASN A 17 1.27 17.99 6.58
CA ASN A 17 2.68 17.72 6.85
C ASN A 17 3.13 18.37 8.15
N LYS A 18 3.90 17.60 8.95
CA LYS A 18 4.61 18.07 10.14
C LYS A 18 6.07 18.42 9.86
N ASN A 19 6.64 17.87 8.76
CA ASN A 19 8.03 18.05 8.33
C ASN A 19 8.06 18.68 6.93
N THR A 20 9.17 19.27 6.54
CA THR A 20 9.41 19.71 5.16
C THR A 20 9.88 18.53 4.29
N PHE A 21 9.87 18.73 2.97
CA PHE A 21 10.37 17.72 2.05
C PHE A 21 11.84 17.41 2.30
N GLU A 22 12.65 18.44 2.53
CA GLU A 22 14.10 18.34 2.76
C GLU A 22 14.44 17.54 4.03
N GLU A 23 13.67 17.76 5.11
CA GLU A 23 13.89 17.09 6.40
C GLU A 23 13.43 15.63 6.42
N SER A 24 12.63 15.25 5.45
CA SER A 24 11.98 13.93 5.43
C SER A 24 12.85 12.91 4.70
N SER A 25 12.95 11.71 5.26
CA SER A 25 13.63 10.55 4.63
C SER A 25 12.69 9.72 3.77
N ILE A 26 11.38 9.85 4.00
CA ILE A 26 10.35 9.09 3.30
C ILE A 26 9.33 10.06 2.71
N VAL A 27 8.85 9.76 1.50
CA VAL A 27 7.79 10.51 0.81
C VAL A 27 6.60 9.59 0.56
N PHE A 28 5.45 9.93 1.13
CA PHE A 28 4.18 9.28 0.83
C PHE A 28 3.49 10.00 -0.31
N VAL A 29 3.24 9.30 -1.41
CA VAL A 29 2.56 9.85 -2.60
C VAL A 29 1.16 9.27 -2.69
N SER A 30 0.14 10.14 -2.67
CA SER A 30 -1.26 9.73 -2.84
C SER A 30 -2.06 10.78 -3.61
N ASP A 31 -3.17 10.38 -4.22
CA ASP A 31 -4.07 11.30 -4.91
C ASP A 31 -4.72 12.29 -3.92
N ILE A 32 -5.10 11.78 -2.74
CA ILE A 32 -5.84 12.50 -1.70
C ILE A 32 -5.34 12.00 -0.33
N PHE A 33 -5.42 12.87 0.69
CA PHE A 33 -5.16 12.55 2.09
C PHE A 33 -6.36 12.91 2.98
N VAL A 34 -6.31 12.52 4.26
CA VAL A 34 -7.44 12.71 5.22
C VAL A 34 -7.81 14.17 5.47
N ASP A 35 -6.91 15.13 5.18
CA ASP A 35 -7.19 16.57 5.24
C ASP A 35 -8.18 17.03 4.16
N GLU A 36 -8.37 16.26 3.09
CA GLU A 36 -9.30 16.54 2.00
C GLU A 36 -10.52 15.60 2.00
N TYR A 37 -10.29 14.30 2.22
CA TYR A 37 -11.34 13.29 2.18
C TYR A 37 -11.05 12.15 3.18
N ILE A 38 -12.09 11.67 3.84
CA ILE A 38 -12.01 10.58 4.81
C ILE A 38 -12.65 9.33 4.22
N GLY A 39 -11.82 8.42 3.74
CA GLY A 39 -12.20 7.09 3.25
C GLY A 39 -11.27 6.02 3.81
N GLY A 40 -11.58 4.75 3.51
CA GLY A 40 -10.82 3.61 4.06
C GLY A 40 -9.34 3.60 3.65
N ALA A 41 -9.02 4.02 2.43
CA ALA A 41 -7.66 4.13 1.93
C ALA A 41 -6.89 5.26 2.63
N GLU A 42 -7.53 6.43 2.75
CA GLU A 42 -6.95 7.62 3.39
C GLU A 42 -6.72 7.38 4.88
N LEU A 43 -7.66 6.73 5.58
CA LEU A 43 -7.49 6.34 6.99
C LEU A 43 -6.36 5.32 7.19
N THR A 44 -6.19 4.36 6.27
CA THR A 44 -5.07 3.41 6.31
C THR A 44 -3.74 4.13 6.07
N THR A 45 -3.67 5.04 5.09
CA THR A 45 -2.49 5.87 4.83
C THR A 45 -2.14 6.74 6.03
N GLU A 46 -3.15 7.33 6.69
CA GLU A 46 -2.97 8.17 7.88
C GLU A 46 -2.45 7.37 9.08
N ALA A 47 -2.98 6.17 9.30
CA ALA A 47 -2.52 5.27 10.36
C ALA A 47 -1.04 4.90 10.17
N LEU A 48 -0.62 4.63 8.94
CA LEU A 48 0.79 4.40 8.60
C LEU A 48 1.64 5.64 8.82
N PHE A 49 1.15 6.82 8.42
CA PHE A 49 1.86 8.08 8.63
C PHE A 49 2.07 8.39 10.11
N ASN A 50 1.02 8.25 10.93
CA ASN A 50 1.06 8.58 12.35
C ASN A 50 1.87 7.58 13.18
N SER A 51 2.02 6.33 12.71
CA SER A 51 2.86 5.30 13.35
C SER A 51 4.30 5.28 12.85
N SER A 52 4.69 6.22 11.98
CA SER A 52 6.02 6.23 11.38
C SER A 52 7.12 6.47 12.40
N PRO A 53 8.17 5.63 12.43
CA PRO A 53 9.39 5.91 13.17
C PRO A 53 10.31 6.93 12.47
N TYR A 54 9.99 7.32 11.24
CA TYR A 54 10.77 8.21 10.39
C TYR A 54 10.05 9.53 10.13
N LYS A 55 10.80 10.53 9.67
CA LYS A 55 10.19 11.77 9.14
C LYS A 55 9.62 11.53 7.76
N VAL A 56 8.31 11.67 7.63
CA VAL A 56 7.56 11.45 6.39
C VAL A 56 7.01 12.76 5.87
N PHE A 57 7.07 12.96 4.55
CA PHE A 57 6.42 14.02 3.82
C PHE A 57 5.28 13.47 2.94
N LYS A 58 4.10 14.04 3.03
CA LYS A 58 2.94 13.70 2.18
C LYS A 58 2.91 14.58 0.97
N LEU A 59 2.93 13.99 -0.22
CA LEU A 59 2.90 14.66 -1.52
C LEU A 59 1.70 14.16 -2.33
N LYS A 60 0.92 15.05 -2.91
CA LYS A 60 -0.12 14.62 -3.84
C LYS A 60 0.49 14.09 -5.13
N SER A 61 -0.09 13.02 -5.68
CA SER A 61 0.41 12.42 -6.91
C SER A 61 0.37 13.38 -8.11
N SER A 62 -0.60 14.31 -8.12
CA SER A 62 -0.70 15.40 -9.11
C SER A 62 0.36 16.49 -8.96
N GLU A 63 0.99 16.61 -7.78
CA GLU A 63 2.04 17.60 -7.48
C GLU A 63 3.45 17.07 -7.72
N LEU A 64 3.60 15.76 -8.00
CA LEU A 64 4.90 15.15 -8.26
C LEU A 64 5.48 15.68 -9.59
N THR A 65 6.72 16.15 -9.54
CA THR A 65 7.47 16.64 -10.69
C THR A 65 8.80 15.93 -10.83
N GLN A 66 9.41 16.02 -12.02
CA GLN A 66 10.75 15.47 -12.25
C GLN A 66 11.80 16.12 -11.34
N GLU A 67 11.64 17.39 -11.03
CA GLU A 67 12.52 18.12 -10.14
C GLU A 67 12.47 17.57 -8.72
N LEU A 68 11.26 17.35 -8.16
CA LEU A 68 11.10 16.74 -6.84
C LEU A 68 11.68 15.32 -6.78
N ILE A 69 11.51 14.52 -7.86
CA ILE A 69 12.13 13.20 -7.94
C ILE A 69 13.65 13.33 -7.88
N SER A 70 14.25 14.26 -8.67
CA SER A 70 15.70 14.47 -8.67
C SER A 70 16.24 14.92 -7.31
N GLN A 71 15.51 15.79 -6.60
CA GLN A 71 15.86 16.22 -5.24
C GLN A 71 15.69 15.10 -4.22
N GLY A 72 14.82 14.13 -4.50
CA GLY A 72 14.47 13.04 -3.61
C GLY A 72 15.07 11.68 -3.97
N VAL A 73 16.15 11.60 -4.79
CA VAL A 73 16.76 10.31 -5.18
C VAL A 73 17.28 9.50 -4.00
N GLN A 74 17.69 10.16 -2.91
CA GLN A 74 18.15 9.51 -1.68
C GLN A 74 17.00 9.20 -0.70
N LYS A 75 15.75 9.54 -1.05
CA LYS A 75 14.58 9.28 -0.22
C LYS A 75 13.93 7.96 -0.61
N THR A 76 13.23 7.37 0.35
CA THR A 76 12.35 6.23 0.07
C THR A 76 10.95 6.73 -0.25
N TRP A 77 10.39 6.27 -1.34
CA TRP A 77 9.08 6.68 -1.81
C TRP A 77 8.05 5.58 -1.55
N VAL A 78 6.85 5.95 -1.15
CA VAL A 78 5.73 5.02 -1.01
C VAL A 78 4.56 5.54 -1.81
N PHE A 79 4.16 4.80 -2.83
CA PHE A 79 3.02 5.14 -3.68
C PHE A 79 1.77 4.41 -3.21
N PHE A 80 0.76 5.19 -2.85
CA PHE A 80 -0.57 4.71 -2.45
C PHE A 80 -1.54 4.79 -3.64
N ASN A 81 -2.47 5.73 -3.64
CA ASN A 81 -3.26 6.05 -4.80
C ASN A 81 -2.50 7.04 -5.70
N PHE A 82 -2.38 6.72 -7.00
CA PHE A 82 -1.62 7.54 -7.94
C PHE A 82 -2.31 7.69 -9.31
N SER A 83 -3.65 7.75 -9.32
CA SER A 83 -4.42 7.92 -10.56
C SER A 83 -4.22 9.29 -11.19
N GLN A 84 -3.82 10.29 -10.40
CA GLN A 84 -3.55 11.65 -10.85
C GLN A 84 -2.08 11.90 -11.20
N LEU A 85 -1.24 10.85 -11.09
CA LEU A 85 0.16 10.92 -11.46
C LEU A 85 0.31 11.16 -12.97
N ASN A 86 1.21 12.07 -13.34
CA ASN A 86 1.63 12.22 -14.73
C ASN A 86 2.44 10.97 -15.15
N TYR A 87 1.86 10.11 -15.97
CA TYR A 87 2.49 8.86 -16.41
C TYR A 87 3.80 9.04 -17.18
N ASN A 88 4.09 10.24 -17.72
CA ASN A 88 5.40 10.54 -18.32
C ASN A 88 6.54 10.51 -17.29
N LEU A 89 6.23 10.59 -15.99
CA LEU A 89 7.22 10.46 -14.91
C LEU A 89 7.58 9.02 -14.58
N LEU A 90 6.78 8.02 -14.99
CA LEU A 90 6.99 6.62 -14.61
C LEU A 90 8.37 6.08 -14.97
N PRO A 91 8.91 6.28 -16.19
CA PRO A 91 10.27 5.84 -16.52
C PRO A 91 11.33 6.49 -15.62
N PHE A 92 11.09 7.75 -15.23
CA PHE A 92 12.01 8.49 -14.37
C PHE A 92 11.97 8.00 -12.92
N ILE A 93 10.76 7.70 -12.40
CA ILE A 93 10.56 7.10 -11.07
C ILE A 93 11.25 5.73 -11.02
N VAL A 94 10.97 4.85 -11.99
CA VAL A 94 11.54 3.50 -12.04
C VAL A 94 13.06 3.50 -12.11
N ALA A 95 13.64 4.49 -12.81
CA ALA A 95 15.09 4.58 -12.99
C ALA A 95 15.83 5.23 -11.80
N ASN A 96 15.18 6.05 -10.98
CA ASN A 96 15.87 6.92 -10.03
C ASN A 96 15.38 6.81 -8.58
N CYS A 97 14.25 6.14 -8.33
CA CYS A 97 13.69 6.06 -6.98
C CYS A 97 13.80 4.66 -6.40
N HIS A 98 14.03 4.58 -5.10
CA HIS A 98 13.70 3.41 -4.29
C HIS A 98 12.28 3.57 -3.78
N TYR A 99 11.39 2.64 -4.13
CA TYR A 99 9.99 2.83 -3.81
C TYR A 99 9.22 1.55 -3.52
N PHE A 100 8.16 1.75 -2.74
CA PHE A 100 7.19 0.76 -2.34
C PHE A 100 5.81 1.14 -2.89
N ILE A 101 4.92 0.16 -3.06
CA ILE A 101 3.54 0.40 -3.48
C ILE A 101 2.58 -0.18 -2.45
N VAL A 102 1.57 0.60 -2.05
CA VAL A 102 0.40 0.10 -1.32
C VAL A 102 -0.78 0.11 -2.28
N GLU A 103 -1.23 -1.08 -2.66
CA GLU A 103 -2.24 -1.23 -3.70
C GLU A 103 -3.63 -1.39 -3.11
N TYR A 104 -4.44 -0.33 -3.20
CA TYR A 104 -5.79 -0.32 -2.62
C TYR A 104 -6.86 -0.93 -3.53
N ASP A 105 -6.64 -0.96 -4.85
CA ASP A 105 -7.63 -1.41 -5.84
C ASP A 105 -6.97 -2.13 -7.03
N TYR A 106 -7.35 -1.83 -8.27
CA TYR A 106 -6.82 -2.46 -9.48
C TYR A 106 -6.30 -1.42 -10.47
N LYS A 107 -5.20 -0.72 -10.10
CA LYS A 107 -4.64 0.42 -10.88
C LYS A 107 -4.18 0.07 -12.28
N PHE A 108 -3.93 -1.20 -12.61
CA PHE A 108 -3.69 -1.60 -13.98
C PHE A 108 -4.93 -1.44 -14.88
N CYS A 109 -6.13 -1.42 -14.29
CA CYS A 109 -7.38 -1.21 -14.99
C CYS A 109 -7.76 0.28 -14.97
N ARG A 110 -8.08 0.84 -16.13
CA ARG A 110 -8.52 2.24 -16.26
C ARG A 110 -9.77 2.60 -15.43
N PHE A 111 -10.55 1.60 -15.06
CA PHE A 111 -11.72 1.75 -14.18
C PHE A 111 -11.40 1.45 -12.72
N ARG A 112 -10.17 1.07 -12.41
CA ARG A 112 -9.71 0.64 -11.08
C ARG A 112 -10.56 -0.51 -10.49
N SER A 113 -11.32 -1.20 -11.35
CA SER A 113 -12.14 -2.38 -11.06
C SER A 113 -12.28 -3.23 -12.31
N ILE A 114 -12.03 -4.51 -12.17
CA ILE A 114 -12.14 -5.49 -13.26
C ILE A 114 -13.60 -5.60 -13.67
N GLU A 115 -14.50 -5.78 -12.71
CA GLU A 115 -15.92 -6.01 -12.91
C GLU A 115 -16.62 -4.76 -13.49
N LEU A 116 -16.24 -3.56 -13.04
CA LEU A 116 -16.76 -2.32 -13.63
C LEU A 116 -16.31 -2.18 -15.10
N HIS A 117 -15.06 -2.56 -15.40
CA HIS A 117 -14.58 -2.58 -16.77
C HIS A 117 -15.42 -3.55 -17.61
N GLU A 118 -15.61 -4.78 -17.16
CA GLU A 118 -16.39 -5.79 -17.87
C GLU A 118 -17.82 -5.32 -18.13
N LYS A 119 -18.46 -4.70 -17.14
CA LYS A 119 -19.78 -4.09 -17.29
C LYS A 119 -19.80 -2.98 -18.36
N GLN A 120 -18.83 -2.07 -18.31
CA GLN A 120 -18.79 -0.90 -19.20
C GLN A 120 -18.38 -1.27 -20.64
N ALA A 121 -17.46 -2.21 -20.79
CA ALA A 121 -16.90 -2.62 -22.08
C ALA A 121 -17.66 -3.78 -22.73
N GLY A 122 -18.49 -4.51 -21.98
CA GLY A 122 -19.20 -5.72 -22.46
C GLY A 122 -18.27 -6.90 -22.79
N LYS A 123 -17.02 -6.86 -22.31
CA LYS A 123 -16.00 -7.90 -22.53
C LYS A 123 -15.07 -8.01 -21.32
N PRO A 124 -14.33 -9.14 -21.16
CA PRO A 124 -13.34 -9.30 -20.11
C PRO A 124 -12.30 -8.17 -20.09
N CYS A 125 -11.84 -7.80 -18.89
CA CYS A 125 -10.84 -6.74 -18.71
C CYS A 125 -9.49 -7.15 -19.30
N ASP A 126 -9.06 -6.44 -20.33
CA ASP A 126 -7.79 -6.61 -21.06
C ASP A 126 -6.81 -5.45 -20.81
N CYS A 127 -7.06 -4.57 -19.84
CA CYS A 127 -6.25 -3.39 -19.57
C CYS A 127 -4.78 -3.70 -19.30
N HIS A 128 -4.45 -4.86 -18.74
CA HIS A 128 -3.06 -5.28 -18.48
C HIS A 128 -2.20 -5.40 -19.75
N THR A 129 -2.82 -5.60 -20.92
CA THR A 129 -2.12 -5.65 -22.23
C THR A 129 -2.08 -4.30 -22.94
N ALA A 130 -2.92 -3.35 -22.53
CA ALA A 130 -2.97 -1.99 -23.07
C ALA A 130 -1.83 -1.12 -22.52
N GLN A 131 -1.55 0.03 -23.15
CA GLN A 131 -0.48 0.94 -22.78
C GLN A 131 -0.53 1.34 -21.29
N HIS A 132 -1.70 1.73 -20.79
CA HIS A 132 -1.88 2.08 -19.38
C HIS A 132 -1.47 0.95 -18.44
N GLY A 133 -1.95 -0.26 -18.69
CA GLY A 133 -1.61 -1.43 -17.86
C GLY A 133 -0.13 -1.81 -17.95
N LYS A 134 0.50 -1.68 -19.12
CA LYS A 134 1.93 -1.90 -19.29
C LYS A 134 2.78 -0.89 -18.51
N LEU A 135 2.40 0.39 -18.54
CA LEU A 135 3.07 1.43 -17.76
C LEU A 135 2.91 1.19 -16.25
N THR A 136 1.69 0.88 -15.81
CA THR A 136 1.44 0.52 -14.41
C THR A 136 2.23 -0.72 -14.00
N SER A 137 2.32 -1.75 -14.88
CA SER A 137 3.08 -2.97 -14.59
C SER A 137 4.58 -2.70 -14.46
N ALA A 138 5.16 -1.78 -15.23
CA ALA A 138 6.56 -1.39 -15.10
C ALA A 138 6.82 -0.74 -13.72
N LEU A 139 5.90 0.10 -13.24
CA LEU A 139 6.00 0.65 -11.87
C LEU A 139 5.93 -0.46 -10.82
N PHE A 140 5.05 -1.44 -10.97
CA PHE A 140 4.97 -2.59 -10.04
C PHE A 140 6.22 -3.47 -10.09
N GLN A 141 6.80 -3.66 -11.26
CA GLN A 141 8.02 -4.45 -11.44
C GLN A 141 9.23 -3.81 -10.75
N GLY A 142 9.36 -2.49 -10.82
CA GLY A 142 10.46 -1.74 -10.21
C GLY A 142 10.32 -1.53 -8.70
N ALA A 143 9.17 -1.81 -8.10
CA ALA A 143 8.96 -1.64 -6.67
C ALA A 143 9.78 -2.63 -5.84
N GLU A 144 10.30 -2.18 -4.69
CA GLU A 144 10.99 -3.03 -3.72
C GLU A 144 10.04 -4.06 -3.12
N LYS A 145 8.88 -3.60 -2.63
CA LYS A 145 7.77 -4.44 -2.16
C LYS A 145 6.43 -3.84 -2.56
N ILE A 146 5.42 -4.71 -2.63
CA ILE A 146 4.03 -4.34 -2.89
C ILE A 146 3.19 -4.84 -1.72
N PHE A 147 2.48 -3.92 -1.09
CA PHE A 147 1.57 -4.21 0.01
C PHE A 147 0.14 -4.36 -0.52
N TRP A 148 -0.42 -5.54 -0.32
CA TRP A 148 -1.74 -5.92 -0.79
C TRP A 148 -2.80 -5.79 0.30
N MET A 149 -4.00 -5.38 -0.06
CA MET A 149 -5.12 -5.29 0.87
C MET A 149 -5.77 -6.65 1.15
N SER A 150 -5.61 -7.61 0.22
CA SER A 150 -6.08 -8.99 0.40
C SER A 150 -5.29 -9.97 -0.46
N ASP A 151 -5.27 -11.22 -0.04
CA ASP A 151 -4.65 -12.30 -0.82
C ASP A 151 -5.37 -12.54 -2.15
N ASN A 152 -6.69 -12.34 -2.18
CA ASN A 152 -7.46 -12.41 -3.42
C ASN A 152 -7.03 -11.32 -4.41
N GLN A 153 -6.80 -10.08 -3.95
CA GLN A 153 -6.27 -9.00 -4.79
C GLN A 153 -4.89 -9.38 -5.35
N LYS A 154 -3.98 -9.84 -4.50
CA LYS A 154 -2.64 -10.32 -4.91
C LYS A 154 -2.74 -11.37 -6.02
N LYS A 155 -3.53 -12.42 -5.80
CA LYS A 155 -3.73 -13.51 -6.78
C LYS A 155 -4.30 -13.01 -8.11
N ARG A 156 -5.22 -12.04 -8.09
CA ARG A 156 -5.77 -11.43 -9.32
C ARG A 156 -4.71 -10.65 -10.09
N TYR A 157 -3.77 -10.01 -9.42
CA TYR A 157 -2.61 -9.37 -10.03
C TYR A 157 -1.62 -10.40 -10.58
N GLN A 158 -1.21 -11.38 -9.80
CA GLN A 158 -0.27 -12.44 -10.19
C GLN A 158 -0.76 -13.23 -11.41
N LYS A 159 -2.07 -13.47 -11.52
CA LYS A 159 -2.66 -14.10 -12.72
C LYS A 159 -2.42 -13.31 -14.02
N ARG A 160 -2.24 -11.99 -13.92
CA ARG A 160 -2.06 -11.08 -15.07
C ARG A 160 -0.61 -10.71 -15.33
N PHE A 161 0.19 -10.69 -14.29
CA PHE A 161 1.57 -10.23 -14.29
C PHE A 161 2.46 -11.28 -13.64
N SER A 162 3.06 -12.14 -14.47
CA SER A 162 3.84 -13.30 -14.02
C SER A 162 5.14 -12.92 -13.28
N PHE A 163 5.59 -11.67 -13.38
CA PHE A 163 6.76 -11.17 -12.65
C PHE A 163 6.45 -10.82 -11.17
N LEU A 164 5.17 -10.78 -10.79
CA LEU A 164 4.79 -10.50 -9.40
C LEU A 164 4.88 -11.77 -8.56
N GLY A 165 6.08 -12.05 -8.05
CA GLY A 165 6.34 -13.16 -7.14
C GLY A 165 5.96 -12.86 -5.69
N ASP A 166 6.01 -13.89 -4.85
CA ASP A 166 5.70 -13.74 -3.42
C ASP A 166 6.82 -12.98 -2.68
N GLU A 167 8.05 -13.00 -3.18
CA GLU A 167 9.20 -12.29 -2.61
C GLU A 167 9.03 -10.77 -2.56
N LYS A 168 8.24 -10.20 -3.49
CA LYS A 168 7.89 -8.77 -3.52
C LYS A 168 6.55 -8.46 -2.86
N SER A 169 5.85 -9.46 -2.34
CA SER A 169 4.45 -9.33 -1.92
C SER A 169 4.31 -9.39 -0.41
N VAL A 170 3.64 -8.40 0.18
CA VAL A 170 3.28 -8.35 1.61
C VAL A 170 1.77 -8.21 1.74
N LEU A 171 1.13 -9.07 2.53
CA LEU A 171 -0.28 -8.91 2.86
C LEU A 171 -0.40 -7.89 4.01
N LEU A 172 -0.89 -6.70 3.70
CA LEU A 172 -1.01 -5.62 4.68
C LEU A 172 -2.39 -5.58 5.32
N SER A 173 -3.45 -5.64 4.50
CA SER A 173 -4.84 -5.35 4.88
C SER A 173 -5.04 -3.88 5.29
N SER A 174 -6.21 -3.54 5.84
CA SER A 174 -6.45 -2.20 6.37
C SER A 174 -5.68 -1.99 7.69
N VAL A 175 -5.04 -0.84 7.83
CA VAL A 175 -4.30 -0.46 9.04
C VAL A 175 -5.13 0.52 9.85
N PHE A 176 -5.17 0.32 11.16
CA PHE A 176 -5.94 1.12 12.10
C PHE A 176 -5.03 1.85 13.07
N GLU A 177 -5.39 3.08 13.42
CA GLU A 177 -4.77 3.72 14.58
C GLU A 177 -5.30 3.06 15.88
N VAL A 178 -4.44 2.98 16.89
CA VAL A 178 -4.80 2.44 18.22
C VAL A 178 -6.05 3.14 18.77
N LYS A 179 -6.10 4.47 18.68
CA LYS A 179 -7.25 5.28 19.17
C LYS A 179 -8.57 4.91 18.49
N ASP A 180 -8.56 4.50 17.21
CA ASP A 180 -9.76 4.10 16.49
C ASP A 180 -10.25 2.74 16.98
N LEU A 181 -9.35 1.77 17.20
CA LEU A 181 -9.72 0.47 17.77
C LEU A 181 -10.24 0.59 19.20
N GLU A 182 -9.60 1.40 20.03
CA GLU A 182 -10.08 1.73 21.38
C GLU A 182 -11.46 2.39 21.35
N TYR A 183 -11.74 3.26 20.37
CA TYR A 183 -13.04 3.88 20.21
C TYR A 183 -14.10 2.85 19.83
N ILE A 184 -13.78 1.95 18.88
CA ILE A 184 -14.68 0.85 18.48
C ILE A 184 -14.95 -0.09 19.68
N GLU A 185 -13.93 -0.42 20.46
CA GLU A 185 -14.07 -1.24 21.66
C GLU A 185 -15.01 -0.58 22.69
N ARG A 186 -14.83 0.71 22.96
CA ARG A 186 -15.74 1.46 23.85
C ARG A 186 -17.19 1.42 23.35
N LEU A 187 -17.41 1.62 22.05
CA LEU A 187 -18.75 1.52 21.45
C LEU A 187 -19.31 0.11 21.56
N ARG A 188 -18.52 -0.91 21.30
CA ARG A 188 -18.89 -2.34 21.44
C ARG A 188 -19.31 -2.65 22.89
N ASN A 189 -18.57 -2.16 23.87
CA ASN A 189 -18.91 -2.35 25.28
C ASN A 189 -20.18 -1.59 25.68
N ALA A 190 -20.33 -0.33 25.27
CA ALA A 190 -21.54 0.44 25.52
C ALA A 190 -22.79 -0.21 24.89
N ARG A 191 -22.64 -0.85 23.74
CA ARG A 191 -23.68 -1.57 23.01
C ARG A 191 -24.35 -2.67 23.86
N LYS A 192 -23.63 -3.29 24.80
CA LYS A 192 -24.17 -4.34 25.69
C LYS A 192 -25.33 -3.85 26.57
N GLU A 193 -25.33 -2.56 26.91
CA GLU A 193 -26.32 -1.91 27.74
C GLU A 193 -27.38 -1.14 26.91
N MET A 194 -27.26 -1.10 25.60
CA MET A 194 -28.14 -0.33 24.73
C MET A 194 -29.33 -1.16 24.24
N LYS A 195 -30.46 -0.49 24.01
CA LYS A 195 -31.58 -1.06 23.24
C LYS A 195 -31.25 -1.00 21.75
N ILE A 196 -30.80 -2.12 21.21
CA ILE A 196 -30.37 -2.25 19.80
C ILE A 196 -31.61 -2.22 18.89
N LYS A 197 -31.54 -1.37 17.83
CA LYS A 197 -32.50 -1.34 16.74
C LYS A 197 -32.34 -2.60 15.88
N LYS A 198 -33.44 -3.25 15.53
CA LYS A 198 -33.41 -4.55 14.81
C LYS A 198 -33.00 -4.45 13.34
N ASP A 199 -33.02 -3.23 12.79
CA ASP A 199 -32.74 -2.98 11.38
C ASP A 199 -31.27 -3.21 11.04
N PHE A 200 -31.02 -3.50 9.77
CA PHE A 200 -29.69 -3.48 9.18
C PHE A 200 -29.34 -2.08 8.66
N VAL A 201 -28.07 -1.78 8.58
CA VAL A 201 -27.58 -0.54 7.96
C VAL A 201 -27.04 -0.85 6.58
N VAL A 202 -27.36 0.01 5.62
CA VAL A 202 -26.73 0.12 4.29
C VAL A 202 -26.06 1.50 4.21
N LEU A 203 -24.80 1.58 3.79
CA LEU A 203 -24.16 2.86 3.56
C LEU A 203 -24.47 3.40 2.17
N GLU A 204 -24.88 4.66 2.11
CA GLU A 204 -25.04 5.37 0.84
C GLU A 204 -23.67 5.62 0.17
N SER A 205 -23.60 5.35 -1.11
CA SER A 205 -22.41 5.59 -1.92
C SER A 205 -22.80 5.79 -3.38
N ASN A 206 -22.17 6.73 -4.05
CA ASN A 206 -22.28 6.93 -5.50
C ASN A 206 -21.40 5.95 -6.29
N SER A 207 -20.55 5.18 -5.64
CA SER A 207 -19.68 4.21 -6.30
C SER A 207 -20.47 2.96 -6.66
N TRP A 208 -20.54 2.66 -7.96
CA TRP A 208 -21.19 1.45 -8.47
C TRP A 208 -20.64 0.18 -7.80
N ILE A 209 -19.33 0.13 -7.54
CA ILE A 209 -18.66 -1.06 -6.93
C ILE A 209 -19.30 -1.40 -5.60
N LYS A 210 -19.75 -0.41 -4.83
CA LYS A 210 -20.31 -0.63 -3.47
C LYS A 210 -21.66 -1.36 -3.48
N GLY A 211 -22.35 -1.44 -4.62
CA GLY A 211 -23.55 -2.25 -4.78
C GLY A 211 -24.71 -1.83 -3.88
N VAL A 212 -24.91 -0.53 -3.68
CA VAL A 212 -25.93 -0.02 -2.73
C VAL A 212 -27.32 -0.47 -3.10
N GLU A 213 -27.74 -0.27 -4.34
CA GLU A 213 -29.09 -0.61 -4.79
C GLU A 213 -29.33 -2.13 -4.78
N GLU A 214 -28.33 -2.91 -5.17
CA GLU A 214 -28.41 -4.37 -5.11
C GLU A 214 -28.45 -4.90 -3.67
N THR A 215 -27.74 -4.23 -2.75
CA THR A 215 -27.81 -4.54 -1.31
C THR A 215 -29.21 -4.27 -0.76
N LYS A 216 -29.78 -3.10 -1.08
CA LYS A 216 -31.17 -2.74 -0.68
C LYS A 216 -32.17 -3.74 -1.24
N LYS A 217 -32.09 -4.02 -2.54
CA LYS A 217 -32.96 -5.00 -3.20
C LYS A 217 -32.87 -6.38 -2.55
N TYR A 218 -31.67 -6.85 -2.25
CA TYR A 218 -31.48 -8.14 -1.55
C TYR A 218 -32.18 -8.14 -0.19
N LEU A 219 -32.07 -7.06 0.59
CA LEU A 219 -32.72 -6.96 1.90
C LEU A 219 -34.25 -6.94 1.77
N ASP A 220 -34.80 -6.22 0.79
CA ASP A 220 -36.22 -6.19 0.48
C ASP A 220 -36.73 -7.59 0.08
N ASP A 221 -36.03 -8.28 -0.80
CA ASP A 221 -36.37 -9.63 -1.25
C ASP A 221 -36.36 -10.65 -0.09
N GLN A 222 -35.49 -10.43 0.91
CA GLN A 222 -35.40 -11.25 2.14
C GLN A 222 -36.31 -10.74 3.27
N GLN A 223 -37.11 -9.68 3.06
CA GLN A 223 -37.97 -9.05 4.07
C GLN A 223 -37.18 -8.60 5.32
N ILE A 224 -35.95 -8.15 5.14
CA ILE A 224 -35.09 -7.62 6.20
C ILE A 224 -35.20 -6.10 6.24
N ASN A 225 -35.66 -5.56 7.37
CA ASN A 225 -35.72 -4.10 7.55
C ASN A 225 -34.33 -3.48 7.57
N PHE A 226 -34.16 -2.35 6.90
CA PHE A 226 -32.90 -1.62 6.89
C PHE A 226 -33.10 -0.11 6.90
N VAL A 227 -32.02 0.59 7.22
CA VAL A 227 -31.90 2.04 7.12
C VAL A 227 -30.66 2.40 6.32
N SER A 228 -30.73 3.49 5.58
CA SER A 228 -29.57 4.04 4.85
C SER A 228 -28.90 5.09 5.71
N LEU A 229 -27.55 5.04 5.79
CA LEU A 229 -26.72 6.07 6.41
C LEU A 229 -25.76 6.64 5.38
N GLY A 230 -25.57 7.95 5.40
CA GLY A 230 -24.64 8.67 4.52
C GLY A 230 -24.35 10.06 5.02
N GLY A 231 -23.27 10.68 4.55
CA GLY A 231 -22.90 12.06 4.87
C GLY A 231 -22.43 12.30 6.31
N LEU A 232 -22.09 11.24 7.06
CA LEU A 232 -21.63 11.33 8.44
C LEU A 232 -20.11 11.40 8.52
N GLN A 233 -19.62 12.09 9.56
CA GLN A 233 -18.19 12.03 9.91
C GLN A 233 -17.84 10.65 10.48
N TYR A 234 -16.56 10.25 10.37
CA TYR A 234 -16.11 8.89 10.66
C TYR A 234 -16.55 8.36 12.04
N HIS A 235 -16.24 9.06 13.12
CA HIS A 235 -16.63 8.63 14.47
C HIS A 235 -18.14 8.68 14.69
N GLU A 236 -18.84 9.62 14.08
CA GLU A 236 -20.30 9.68 14.12
C GLU A 236 -20.93 8.48 13.40
N LEU A 237 -20.37 8.08 12.25
CA LEU A 237 -20.80 6.89 11.53
C LEU A 237 -20.66 5.64 12.39
N LEU A 238 -19.51 5.43 13.04
CA LEU A 238 -19.28 4.28 13.92
C LEU A 238 -20.26 4.27 15.11
N ARG A 239 -20.49 5.43 15.71
CA ARG A 239 -21.48 5.59 16.80
C ARG A 239 -22.89 5.25 16.31
N LYS A 240 -23.27 5.73 15.12
CA LYS A 240 -24.58 5.40 14.54
C LYS A 240 -24.70 3.93 14.20
N LEU A 241 -23.69 3.31 13.61
CA LEU A 241 -23.66 1.88 13.33
C LEU A 241 -23.88 1.05 14.60
N SER A 242 -23.28 1.44 15.72
CA SER A 242 -23.40 0.71 16.99
C SER A 242 -24.82 0.65 17.55
N GLU A 243 -25.76 1.47 17.07
CA GLU A 243 -27.17 1.47 17.48
C GLU A 243 -27.98 0.34 16.81
N TYR A 244 -27.48 -0.32 15.75
CA TYR A 244 -28.23 -1.24 14.90
C TYR A 244 -27.78 -2.71 15.03
N ALA A 245 -28.67 -3.63 14.65
CA ALA A 245 -28.44 -5.07 14.76
C ALA A 245 -27.44 -5.59 13.74
N GLY A 246 -27.43 -5.03 12.53
CA GLY A 246 -26.61 -5.55 11.45
C GLY A 246 -26.13 -4.50 10.47
N PHE A 247 -25.19 -4.92 9.63
CA PHE A 247 -24.64 -4.18 8.51
C PHE A 247 -24.69 -5.03 7.27
N ALA A 248 -25.20 -4.50 6.17
CA ALA A 248 -25.27 -5.18 4.88
C ALA A 248 -24.38 -4.46 3.85
N PHE A 249 -23.54 -5.23 3.18
CA PHE A 249 -22.60 -4.72 2.18
C PHE A 249 -22.34 -5.78 1.11
N MET A 250 -22.90 -5.58 -0.08
CA MET A 250 -22.83 -6.54 -1.21
C MET A 250 -22.22 -5.88 -2.43
N PRO A 251 -20.92 -5.64 -2.46
CA PRO A 251 -20.26 -4.97 -3.58
C PRO A 251 -20.43 -5.76 -4.88
N LEU A 252 -20.54 -5.05 -6.01
CA LEU A 252 -20.70 -5.64 -7.35
C LEU A 252 -19.36 -6.02 -7.99
N GLY A 253 -18.26 -5.52 -7.47
CA GLY A 253 -16.90 -5.85 -7.88
C GLY A 253 -16.03 -6.16 -6.68
N GLY A 254 -14.83 -6.69 -6.95
CA GLY A 254 -13.89 -7.03 -5.90
C GLY A 254 -13.49 -5.80 -5.06
N ASP A 255 -14.05 -5.70 -3.86
CA ASP A 255 -13.64 -4.72 -2.85
C ASP A 255 -12.56 -5.35 -1.97
N THR A 256 -11.36 -4.83 -2.06
CA THR A 256 -10.14 -5.50 -1.60
C THR A 256 -10.10 -5.70 -0.10
N CYS A 257 -10.40 -4.64 0.67
CA CYS A 257 -10.45 -4.68 2.13
C CYS A 257 -11.29 -3.51 2.67
N PRO A 258 -12.63 -3.54 2.48
CA PRO A 258 -13.50 -2.45 2.94
C PRO A 258 -13.46 -2.32 4.44
N ARG A 259 -12.82 -1.25 4.93
CA ARG A 259 -12.60 -0.95 6.34
C ARG A 259 -13.88 -0.99 7.16
N ILE A 260 -14.99 -0.46 6.61
CA ILE A 260 -16.27 -0.41 7.28
C ILE A 260 -16.85 -1.80 7.62
N VAL A 261 -16.55 -2.83 6.82
CA VAL A 261 -16.96 -4.20 7.11
C VAL A 261 -16.20 -4.75 8.32
N ILE A 262 -14.92 -4.39 8.43
CA ILE A 262 -14.08 -4.73 9.60
C ILE A 262 -14.65 -4.03 10.84
N GLU A 263 -14.90 -2.74 10.76
CA GLU A 263 -15.45 -1.91 11.84
C GLU A 263 -16.81 -2.43 12.32
N ALA A 264 -17.70 -2.79 11.40
CA ALA A 264 -18.99 -3.36 11.73
C ALA A 264 -18.85 -4.72 12.47
N LYS A 265 -17.88 -5.55 12.07
CA LYS A 265 -17.57 -6.82 12.78
C LYS A 265 -17.05 -6.54 14.18
N LEU A 266 -16.11 -5.62 14.34
CA LEU A 266 -15.54 -5.23 15.63
C LEU A 266 -16.57 -4.61 16.57
N LEU A 267 -17.55 -3.88 16.05
CA LEU A 267 -18.70 -3.37 16.79
C LEU A 267 -19.68 -4.48 17.22
N GLY A 268 -19.53 -5.72 16.71
CA GLY A 268 -20.42 -6.83 17.03
C GLY A 268 -21.74 -6.82 16.26
N LEU A 269 -21.80 -6.22 15.07
CA LEU A 269 -22.97 -6.26 14.20
C LEU A 269 -23.06 -7.61 13.45
N LYS A 270 -24.27 -8.04 13.14
CA LYS A 270 -24.49 -9.11 12.16
C LYS A 270 -24.10 -8.61 10.78
N LEU A 271 -23.29 -9.36 10.06
CA LEU A 271 -22.85 -8.99 8.72
C LEU A 271 -23.60 -9.78 7.65
N LEU A 272 -24.07 -9.06 6.62
CA LEU A 272 -24.53 -9.63 5.36
C LEU A 272 -23.62 -9.11 4.25
N THR A 273 -22.78 -9.99 3.73
CA THR A 273 -21.81 -9.69 2.69
C THR A 273 -21.84 -10.76 1.59
N ASN A 274 -21.23 -10.45 0.45
CA ASN A 274 -21.02 -11.42 -0.63
C ASN A 274 -19.53 -11.72 -0.85
N GLY A 275 -19.22 -12.64 -1.76
CA GLY A 275 -17.85 -13.07 -2.05
C GLY A 275 -16.94 -12.00 -2.67
N ASN A 276 -17.47 -10.82 -2.98
CA ASN A 276 -16.69 -9.69 -3.50
C ASN A 276 -16.00 -8.88 -2.39
N VAL A 277 -16.32 -9.11 -1.12
CA VAL A 277 -15.58 -8.59 0.04
C VAL A 277 -14.37 -9.50 0.24
N GLN A 278 -13.23 -9.14 -0.34
CA GLN A 278 -12.14 -10.08 -0.59
C GLN A 278 -11.43 -10.56 0.66
N HIS A 279 -11.22 -9.71 1.65
CA HIS A 279 -10.53 -10.07 2.90
C HIS A 279 -11.31 -11.08 3.76
N THR A 280 -12.60 -11.30 3.50
CA THR A 280 -13.40 -12.26 4.28
C THR A 280 -12.98 -13.72 4.07
N GLY A 281 -12.18 -14.00 3.04
CA GLY A 281 -11.57 -15.30 2.79
C GLY A 281 -10.34 -15.59 3.64
N GLU A 282 -9.77 -14.60 4.33
CA GLU A 282 -8.50 -14.70 5.02
C GLU A 282 -8.60 -15.31 6.41
N ASP A 283 -7.51 -15.93 6.88
CA ASP A 283 -7.54 -16.66 8.15
C ASP A 283 -7.72 -15.72 9.36
N TRP A 284 -7.07 -14.55 9.34
CA TRP A 284 -7.25 -13.56 10.41
C TRP A 284 -8.71 -13.10 10.57
N TRP A 285 -9.47 -13.04 9.45
CA TRP A 285 -10.88 -12.66 9.48
C TRP A 285 -11.78 -13.71 10.16
N LYS A 286 -11.38 -14.98 10.13
CA LYS A 286 -12.14 -16.10 10.73
C LYS A 286 -11.93 -16.23 12.23
N GLY A 287 -10.94 -15.54 12.77
CA GLY A 287 -10.62 -15.52 14.18
C GLY A 287 -11.69 -14.90 15.07
N ASN A 288 -11.52 -15.01 16.38
CA ASN A 288 -12.31 -14.27 17.35
C ASN A 288 -11.95 -12.77 17.31
N LEU A 289 -12.69 -11.92 18.04
CA LEU A 289 -12.48 -10.47 17.99
C LEU A 289 -11.08 -10.06 18.48
N ASP A 290 -10.55 -10.71 19.50
CA ASP A 290 -9.23 -10.39 20.06
C ASP A 290 -8.11 -10.72 19.07
N GLU A 291 -8.23 -11.85 18.36
CA GLU A 291 -7.31 -12.25 17.29
C GLU A 291 -7.36 -11.27 16.11
N ILE A 292 -8.56 -10.83 15.73
CA ILE A 292 -8.75 -9.83 14.68
C ILE A 292 -8.13 -8.49 15.09
N GLU A 293 -8.41 -8.02 16.30
CA GLU A 293 -7.85 -6.76 16.82
C GLU A 293 -6.33 -6.82 16.89
N SER A 294 -5.77 -7.93 17.38
CA SER A 294 -4.32 -8.14 17.41
C SER A 294 -3.70 -8.09 16.02
N TYR A 295 -4.32 -8.74 15.03
CA TYR A 295 -3.88 -8.70 13.65
C TYR A 295 -3.90 -7.27 13.07
N LEU A 296 -4.97 -6.50 13.36
CA LEU A 296 -5.12 -5.13 12.86
C LEU A 296 -4.13 -4.17 13.54
N LEU A 297 -3.89 -4.33 14.84
CA LEU A 297 -2.90 -3.56 15.60
C LEU A 297 -1.48 -3.78 15.07
N ASP A 298 -1.17 -5.00 14.62
CA ASP A 298 0.14 -5.32 14.05
C ASP A 298 0.32 -4.81 12.60
N GLY A 299 -0.71 -4.23 11.99
CA GLY A 299 -0.66 -3.78 10.61
C GLY A 299 0.44 -2.76 10.32
N HIS A 300 0.69 -1.83 11.24
CA HIS A 300 1.77 -0.87 11.10
C HIS A 300 3.15 -1.52 11.20
N ASN A 301 3.34 -2.55 12.06
CA ASN A 301 4.60 -3.29 12.13
C ASN A 301 4.86 -4.05 10.82
N ARG A 302 3.84 -4.72 10.24
CA ARG A 302 3.98 -5.40 8.95
C ARG A 302 4.45 -4.45 7.84
N PHE A 303 4.03 -3.20 7.89
CA PHE A 303 4.47 -2.19 6.91
C PHE A 303 5.87 -1.66 7.25
N TRP A 304 6.06 -1.15 8.47
CA TRP A 304 7.29 -0.46 8.83
C TRP A 304 8.50 -1.38 8.93
N ASN A 305 8.33 -2.65 9.32
CA ASN A 305 9.44 -3.61 9.36
C ASN A 305 10.02 -3.85 7.96
N GLU A 306 9.19 -3.92 6.91
CA GLU A 306 9.68 -4.07 5.53
C GLU A 306 10.46 -2.82 5.07
N LEU A 307 9.99 -1.62 5.40
CA LEU A 307 10.69 -0.38 5.08
C LEU A 307 11.97 -0.23 5.89
N THR A 308 11.94 -0.51 7.18
CA THR A 308 13.11 -0.46 8.07
C THR A 308 14.19 -1.44 7.60
N HIS A 309 13.80 -2.68 7.31
CA HIS A 309 14.74 -3.67 6.78
C HIS A 309 15.42 -3.19 5.47
N PHE A 310 14.68 -2.52 4.61
CA PHE A 310 15.23 -1.91 3.40
C PHE A 310 16.16 -0.74 3.72
N LEU A 311 15.77 0.17 4.62
CA LEU A 311 16.53 1.38 4.99
C LEU A 311 17.80 1.07 5.76
N GLU A 312 17.80 0.01 6.56
CA GLU A 312 18.91 -0.41 7.42
C GLU A 312 19.80 -1.48 6.79
N ARG A 313 19.47 -1.92 5.56
CA ARG A 313 20.35 -2.86 4.85
C ARG A 313 21.69 -2.20 4.56
N ASP A 314 22.75 -2.93 4.79
CA ASP A 314 24.09 -2.51 4.37
C ASP A 314 24.08 -2.36 2.84
N VAL A 315 24.41 -1.17 2.37
CA VAL A 315 24.56 -0.93 0.93
C VAL A 315 25.93 -1.47 0.54
N VAL A 316 25.96 -2.63 -0.11
CA VAL A 316 27.18 -3.14 -0.74
C VAL A 316 27.37 -2.38 -2.05
N LEU A 317 28.37 -1.52 -2.09
CA LEU A 317 28.75 -0.79 -3.28
C LEU A 317 29.75 -1.64 -4.07
N SER A 318 29.30 -2.27 -5.17
CA SER A 318 30.16 -3.06 -6.07
C SER A 318 30.75 -2.16 -7.14
N GLY A 319 32.07 -2.07 -7.18
CA GLY A 319 32.80 -1.50 -8.32
C GLY A 319 32.88 -2.51 -9.47
N TYR A 320 32.80 -2.04 -10.70
CA TYR A 320 32.94 -2.90 -11.87
C TYR A 320 33.94 -2.32 -12.85
N THR A 321 34.87 -3.17 -13.36
CA THR A 321 35.79 -2.80 -14.44
C THR A 321 36.08 -3.97 -15.36
N THR A 322 36.51 -3.67 -16.59
CA THR A 322 36.91 -4.68 -17.57
C THR A 322 38.40 -4.49 -17.95
N THR A 323 39.07 -5.59 -18.20
CA THR A 323 40.48 -5.60 -18.65
C THR A 323 40.64 -6.42 -19.92
N HIS A 324 41.60 -6.04 -20.77
CA HIS A 324 42.05 -6.84 -21.88
C HIS A 324 43.48 -6.48 -22.23
N ASN A 325 44.43 -7.44 -22.14
CA ASN A 325 45.85 -7.29 -22.43
C ASN A 325 46.49 -6.06 -21.78
N VAL A 326 46.17 -5.79 -20.50
CA VAL A 326 46.61 -4.59 -19.78
C VAL A 326 48.08 -4.65 -19.40
N VAL A 327 48.69 -5.85 -19.29
CA VAL A 327 50.11 -6.03 -18.99
C VAL A 327 50.93 -5.59 -20.18
N LYS A 328 50.62 -6.07 -21.39
CA LYS A 328 51.31 -5.69 -22.62
C LYS A 328 51.12 -4.22 -22.99
N SER A 329 49.97 -3.66 -22.67
CA SER A 329 49.61 -2.27 -22.97
C SER A 329 50.11 -1.29 -21.93
N ASP A 330 50.75 -1.76 -20.88
CA ASP A 330 51.23 -0.95 -19.71
C ASP A 330 50.12 -0.03 -19.15
N TYR A 331 48.92 -0.56 -19.06
CA TYR A 331 47.74 0.19 -18.54
C TYR A 331 47.79 0.25 -17.02
N PRO A 332 47.44 1.38 -16.39
CA PRO A 332 47.46 1.56 -14.93
C PRO A 332 46.27 0.86 -14.25
N TRP A 333 46.08 -0.43 -14.51
CA TRP A 333 44.94 -1.21 -14.01
C TRP A 333 44.94 -1.35 -12.50
N ARG A 334 46.10 -1.42 -11.84
CA ARG A 334 46.20 -1.52 -10.38
C ARG A 334 45.69 -0.26 -9.71
N GLU A 335 46.11 0.90 -10.20
CA GLU A 335 45.67 2.20 -9.71
C GLU A 335 44.17 2.39 -9.92
N SER A 336 43.63 1.94 -11.05
CA SER A 336 42.22 1.99 -11.37
C SER A 336 41.41 1.13 -10.40
N ILE A 337 41.80 -0.14 -10.19
CA ILE A 337 41.11 -1.04 -9.27
C ILE A 337 41.26 -0.55 -7.82
N SER A 338 42.47 -0.11 -7.40
CA SER A 338 42.71 0.44 -6.06
C SER A 338 41.86 1.69 -5.80
N SER A 339 41.64 2.53 -6.79
CA SER A 339 40.74 3.68 -6.70
C SER A 339 39.29 3.27 -6.41
N LEU A 340 38.79 2.23 -7.09
CA LEU A 340 37.48 1.67 -6.81
C LEU A 340 37.39 1.06 -5.40
N LEU A 341 38.42 0.30 -4.99
CA LEU A 341 38.49 -0.27 -3.63
C LEU A 341 38.56 0.79 -2.53
N GLY A 342 38.90 2.03 -2.87
CA GLY A 342 38.91 3.15 -1.93
C GLY A 342 37.52 3.55 -1.41
N PHE A 343 36.44 3.22 -2.14
CA PHE A 343 35.08 3.59 -1.78
C PHE A 343 34.04 2.49 -2.05
N CYS A 344 34.42 1.37 -2.71
CA CYS A 344 33.56 0.21 -2.92
C CYS A 344 33.82 -0.88 -1.88
N ASP A 345 32.78 -1.62 -1.53
CA ASP A 345 32.88 -2.78 -0.61
C ASP A 345 33.46 -4.00 -1.33
N GLU A 346 33.22 -4.12 -2.63
CA GLU A 346 33.84 -5.11 -3.53
C GLU A 346 34.11 -4.52 -4.91
N VAL A 347 35.05 -5.12 -5.64
CA VAL A 347 35.31 -4.78 -7.04
C VAL A 347 35.34 -6.04 -7.89
N VAL A 348 34.44 -6.08 -8.89
CA VAL A 348 34.35 -7.16 -9.86
C VAL A 348 35.17 -6.78 -11.11
N VAL A 349 36.20 -7.57 -11.41
CA VAL A 349 37.02 -7.37 -12.60
C VAL A 349 36.75 -8.46 -13.63
N LEU A 350 36.29 -8.07 -14.81
CA LEU A 350 36.06 -9.00 -15.94
C LEU A 350 37.23 -8.92 -16.91
N ASP A 351 37.95 -10.04 -17.07
CA ASP A 351 38.97 -10.14 -18.12
C ASP A 351 38.36 -10.53 -19.48
N GLY A 352 38.63 -9.77 -20.51
CA GLY A 352 38.14 -9.94 -21.86
C GLY A 352 38.87 -11.00 -22.71
N GLY A 353 39.44 -12.02 -22.09
CA GLY A 353 40.19 -13.08 -22.77
C GLY A 353 41.60 -12.65 -23.11
N SER A 354 42.33 -12.08 -22.17
CA SER A 354 43.73 -11.67 -22.33
C SER A 354 44.67 -12.84 -22.66
N THR A 355 45.69 -12.55 -23.43
CA THR A 355 46.72 -13.55 -23.88
C THR A 355 48.14 -13.16 -23.46
N ASP A 356 48.29 -12.12 -22.64
CA ASP A 356 49.56 -11.50 -22.28
C ASP A 356 49.96 -11.70 -20.80
N GLY A 357 49.26 -12.59 -20.08
CA GLY A 357 49.44 -12.81 -18.64
C GLY A 357 48.64 -11.86 -17.74
N THR A 358 47.73 -11.08 -18.33
CA THR A 358 46.85 -10.16 -17.56
C THR A 358 45.99 -10.93 -16.56
N TYR A 359 45.33 -12.02 -17.01
CA TYR A 359 44.43 -12.80 -16.14
C TYR A 359 45.18 -13.37 -14.91
N GLU A 360 46.32 -14.00 -15.13
CA GLU A 360 47.15 -14.59 -14.08
C GLU A 360 47.66 -13.51 -13.11
N THR A 361 48.00 -12.34 -13.63
CA THR A 361 48.47 -11.21 -12.84
C THR A 361 47.35 -10.63 -11.95
N LEU A 362 46.14 -10.50 -12.52
CA LEU A 362 44.94 -10.06 -11.77
C LEU A 362 44.58 -11.06 -10.70
N LEU A 363 44.58 -12.35 -11.00
CA LEU A 363 44.27 -13.42 -10.06
C LEU A 363 45.24 -13.42 -8.87
N ALA A 364 46.55 -13.36 -9.16
CA ALA A 364 47.58 -13.31 -8.11
C ALA A 364 47.54 -12.04 -7.27
N TRP A 365 46.98 -10.94 -7.81
CA TRP A 365 46.77 -9.72 -7.08
C TRP A 365 45.48 -9.79 -6.22
N ALA A 366 44.40 -10.35 -6.77
CA ALA A 366 43.12 -10.54 -6.05
C ALA A 366 43.26 -11.48 -4.84
N GLU A 367 44.12 -12.51 -4.91
CA GLU A 367 44.40 -13.40 -3.78
C GLU A 367 45.02 -12.69 -2.57
N LYS A 368 45.62 -11.50 -2.78
CA LYS A 368 46.24 -10.68 -1.73
C LYS A 368 45.30 -9.60 -1.21
N GLU A 369 44.27 -9.30 -1.95
CA GLU A 369 43.20 -8.37 -1.57
C GLU A 369 42.05 -9.15 -0.97
N SER A 370 41.47 -8.67 0.10
CA SER A 370 40.35 -9.33 0.82
C SER A 370 38.98 -8.81 0.42
N ARG A 371 38.88 -7.96 -0.59
CA ARG A 371 37.66 -7.24 -1.00
C ARG A 371 37.30 -7.44 -2.47
#